data_35a1ebd75a8749c05fb32b2fa75ba4c6
#
_entry.id   35a1ebd75a8749c05fb32b2fa75ba4c6
#
_cell.length_a   1.000
_cell.length_b   1.000
_cell.length_c   1.000
_cell.angle_alpha   90.00
_cell.angle_beta   90.00
_cell.angle_gamma   90.00
#
_symmetry.space_group_name_H-M   'P 1'
#
loop_
_entity.id
_entity.type
_entity.pdbx_description
1 polymer ?
#
loop_
_entity_poly.entity_id
_entity_poly.type
_entity_poly.pdbx_seq_one_letter_code
_entity_poly.pdbx_strand_id
1 'polypeptide(L)'
;MRDLDEGALLGAGQHVLVPARALNEVQRLVSGVEDLKVYLGDNDVVFEIGDVHLTTRLIASDYPNYRNLLPSSYPNVATIGRDALLDALRRVRLLAQGGATPVRLQLEPDHVILSAITTDVGEASEQIDASFEGEPMTVAFNPDYLAAGVDAVDGDEARLAVVDPMKPAVLRGLGHDEYLYLLMPVRVP
;
A
#
# COMPACT_ATOMS: atom_id res chain seq x y z
N MET A 1 -3.90 -4.55 -5.00
CA MET A 1 -4.53 -5.75 -5.61
C MET A 1 -3.93 -5.89 -6.98
N ARG A 2 -3.52 -7.07 -7.34
CA ARG A 2 -3.07 -7.44 -8.70
C ARG A 2 -3.81 -8.68 -9.13
N ASP A 3 -4.17 -8.75 -10.38
CA ASP A 3 -4.73 -9.94 -11.00
C ASP A 3 -3.59 -10.87 -11.47
N LEU A 4 -3.81 -12.17 -11.41
CA LEU A 4 -2.88 -13.17 -11.95
C LEU A 4 -3.41 -13.65 -13.30
N ASP A 5 -2.55 -13.68 -14.31
CA ASP A 5 -2.91 -14.03 -15.67
C ASP A 5 -3.23 -15.51 -15.86
N GLU A 6 -2.68 -16.38 -15.00
CA GLU A 6 -2.90 -17.85 -15.07
C GLU A 6 -3.00 -18.48 -13.68
N GLY A 7 -3.85 -19.50 -13.52
CA GLY A 7 -3.94 -20.36 -12.35
C GLY A 7 -5.17 -20.15 -11.48
N ALA A 8 -6.31 -20.67 -11.91
CA ALA A 8 -7.50 -20.75 -11.05
C ALA A 8 -7.43 -21.97 -10.15
N LEU A 9 -6.91 -21.83 -8.92
CA LEU A 9 -7.01 -22.82 -7.85
C LEU A 9 -8.41 -22.86 -7.24
N LEU A 10 -9.17 -21.79 -7.42
CA LEU A 10 -10.49 -21.58 -6.84
C LEU A 10 -11.54 -21.46 -7.93
N GLY A 11 -12.74 -21.97 -7.68
CA GLY A 11 -13.88 -21.72 -8.54
C GLY A 11 -14.27 -20.24 -8.58
N ALA A 12 -14.99 -19.83 -9.61
CA ALA A 12 -15.44 -18.43 -9.76
C ALA A 12 -16.19 -17.95 -8.50
N GLY A 13 -15.71 -16.88 -7.90
CA GLY A 13 -16.29 -16.30 -6.68
C GLY A 13 -15.83 -16.93 -5.36
N GLN A 14 -15.01 -17.95 -5.38
CA GLN A 14 -14.37 -18.48 -4.17
C GLN A 14 -13.14 -17.66 -3.82
N HIS A 15 -12.93 -17.44 -2.54
CA HIS A 15 -11.73 -16.78 -2.01
C HIS A 15 -11.36 -17.38 -0.67
N VAL A 16 -10.09 -17.37 -0.35
CA VAL A 16 -9.55 -17.81 0.94
C VAL A 16 -8.58 -16.77 1.46
N LEU A 17 -8.46 -16.69 2.78
CA LEU A 17 -7.52 -15.79 3.44
C LEU A 17 -6.34 -16.58 3.98
N VAL A 18 -5.18 -16.33 3.42
CA VAL A 18 -3.91 -16.93 3.85
C VAL A 18 -3.16 -15.93 4.74
N PRO A 19 -2.61 -16.34 5.91
CA PRO A 19 -1.81 -15.45 6.73
C PRO A 19 -0.62 -14.88 5.97
N ALA A 20 -0.42 -13.55 6.02
CA ALA A 20 0.69 -12.87 5.34
C ALA A 20 2.06 -13.44 5.73
N ARG A 21 2.22 -13.89 6.99
CA ARG A 21 3.46 -14.53 7.46
C ARG A 21 3.79 -15.80 6.66
N ALA A 22 2.79 -16.62 6.33
CA ALA A 22 3.00 -17.80 5.52
C ALA A 22 3.37 -17.43 4.08
N LEU A 23 2.71 -16.42 3.48
CA LEU A 23 3.05 -15.94 2.14
C LEU A 23 4.46 -15.36 2.06
N ASN A 24 4.93 -14.67 3.10
CA ASN A 24 6.31 -14.19 3.19
C ASN A 24 7.32 -15.36 3.21
N GLU A 25 7.01 -16.45 3.91
CA GLU A 25 7.86 -17.65 3.87
C GLU A 25 7.82 -18.34 2.50
N VAL A 26 6.65 -18.43 1.86
CA VAL A 26 6.54 -18.91 0.48
C VAL A 26 7.42 -18.08 -0.45
N GLN A 27 7.33 -16.74 -0.37
CA GLN A 27 8.14 -15.84 -1.18
C GLN A 27 9.64 -16.08 -1.02
N ARG A 28 10.10 -16.38 0.20
CA ARG A 28 11.52 -16.71 0.46
C ARG A 28 11.93 -18.06 -0.13
N LEU A 29 11.02 -19.03 -0.10
CA LEU A 29 11.30 -20.41 -0.49
C LEU A 29 11.24 -20.63 -2.01
N VAL A 30 10.41 -19.87 -2.74
CA VAL A 30 10.27 -20.03 -4.21
C VAL A 30 11.46 -19.48 -5.00
N SER A 31 12.39 -18.80 -4.36
CA SER A 31 13.58 -18.28 -5.05
C SER A 31 14.45 -19.44 -5.57
N GLY A 32 14.56 -19.56 -6.91
CA GLY A 32 15.33 -20.60 -7.58
C GLY A 32 14.59 -21.92 -7.76
N VAL A 33 13.29 -21.96 -7.51
CA VAL A 33 12.42 -23.12 -7.75
C VAL A 33 11.54 -22.85 -8.96
N GLU A 34 11.43 -23.80 -9.89
CA GLU A 34 10.64 -23.65 -11.12
C GLU A 34 9.13 -23.80 -10.89
N ASP A 35 8.73 -24.69 -9.96
CA ASP A 35 7.34 -25.04 -9.73
C ASP A 35 6.92 -24.83 -8.28
N LEU A 36 5.78 -24.18 -8.09
CA LEU A 36 5.04 -24.08 -6.84
C LEU A 36 3.71 -24.81 -7.00
N LYS A 37 3.49 -25.84 -6.19
CA LYS A 37 2.19 -26.49 -6.11
C LYS A 37 1.45 -26.04 -4.86
N VAL A 38 0.16 -25.75 -5.02
CA VAL A 38 -0.70 -25.30 -3.94
C VAL A 38 -1.87 -26.25 -3.79
N TYR A 39 -2.04 -26.79 -2.60
CA TYR A 39 -3.16 -27.64 -2.25
C TYR A 39 -4.03 -26.95 -1.22
N LEU A 40 -5.30 -26.78 -1.53
CA LEU A 40 -6.26 -26.11 -0.69
C LEU A 40 -7.16 -27.15 0.00
N GLY A 41 -7.11 -27.17 1.33
CA GLY A 41 -8.04 -27.90 2.18
C GLY A 41 -9.21 -27.03 2.66
N ASP A 42 -10.08 -27.60 3.48
CA ASP A 42 -11.23 -26.87 4.04
C ASP A 42 -10.79 -25.75 5.00
N ASN A 43 -9.73 -25.96 5.78
CA ASN A 43 -9.26 -25.03 6.81
C ASN A 43 -7.77 -24.74 6.74
N ASP A 44 -7.08 -25.26 5.76
CA ASP A 44 -5.64 -25.12 5.60
C ASP A 44 -5.23 -25.01 4.12
N VAL A 45 -3.99 -24.61 3.91
CA VAL A 45 -3.35 -24.61 2.61
C VAL A 45 -1.94 -25.19 2.74
N VAL A 46 -1.55 -26.00 1.77
CA VAL A 46 -0.21 -26.57 1.66
C VAL A 46 0.46 -26.01 0.42
N PHE A 47 1.66 -25.49 0.60
CA PHE A 47 2.56 -25.06 -0.46
C PHE A 47 3.69 -26.10 -0.58
N GLU A 48 3.83 -26.72 -1.73
CA GLU A 48 4.91 -27.65 -2.06
C GLU A 48 5.92 -26.92 -2.97
N ILE A 49 7.12 -26.73 -2.47
CA ILE A 49 8.18 -25.91 -3.08
C ILE A 49 9.46 -26.75 -3.09
N GLY A 50 9.73 -27.45 -4.20
CA GLY A 50 10.78 -28.46 -4.25
C GLY A 50 10.55 -29.54 -3.20
N ASP A 51 11.53 -29.75 -2.31
CA ASP A 51 11.45 -30.74 -1.22
C ASP A 51 10.81 -30.17 0.07
N VAL A 52 10.35 -28.91 0.06
CA VAL A 52 9.75 -28.26 1.23
C VAL A 52 8.23 -28.25 1.14
N HIS A 53 7.59 -28.63 2.24
CA HIS A 53 6.15 -28.53 2.43
C HIS A 53 5.83 -27.54 3.53
N LEU A 54 5.19 -26.41 3.17
CA LEU A 54 4.72 -25.42 4.12
C LEU A 54 3.21 -25.54 4.27
N THR A 55 2.74 -25.84 5.47
CA THR A 55 1.32 -25.93 5.79
C THR A 55 0.93 -24.77 6.72
N THR A 56 -0.18 -24.09 6.43
CA THR A 56 -0.75 -23.07 7.29
C THR A 56 -2.26 -23.14 7.34
N ARG A 57 -2.86 -22.74 8.48
CA ARG A 57 -4.31 -22.59 8.59
C ARG A 57 -4.78 -21.36 7.85
N LEU A 58 -5.93 -21.47 7.21
CA LEU A 58 -6.66 -20.35 6.65
C LEU A 58 -7.24 -19.47 7.75
N ILE A 59 -7.36 -18.16 7.48
CA ILE A 59 -8.02 -17.23 8.38
C ILE A 59 -9.53 -17.39 8.19
N ALA A 60 -10.21 -17.85 9.24
CA ALA A 60 -11.67 -18.03 9.26
C ALA A 60 -12.37 -16.66 9.45
N SER A 61 -12.32 -15.80 8.45
CA SER A 61 -12.94 -14.49 8.44
C SER A 61 -13.26 -14.07 7.01
N ASP A 62 -14.20 -13.16 6.84
CA ASP A 62 -14.45 -12.55 5.55
C ASP A 62 -13.44 -11.44 5.28
N TYR A 63 -13.00 -11.33 4.03
CA TYR A 63 -12.19 -10.20 3.59
C TYR A 63 -13.06 -8.93 3.57
N PRO A 64 -12.59 -7.81 4.13
CA PRO A 64 -13.36 -6.58 4.13
C PRO A 64 -13.79 -6.15 2.72
N ASN A 65 -15.05 -5.75 2.56
CA ASN A 65 -15.53 -5.25 1.28
C ASN A 65 -14.94 -3.85 1.01
N TYR A 66 -13.68 -3.82 0.58
CA TYR A 66 -12.95 -2.58 0.31
C TYR A 66 -13.59 -1.76 -0.82
N ARG A 67 -14.34 -2.40 -1.73
CA ARG A 67 -15.01 -1.70 -2.83
C ARG A 67 -16.03 -0.69 -2.33
N ASN A 68 -16.67 -0.97 -1.19
CA ASN A 68 -17.57 -0.02 -0.54
C ASN A 68 -16.85 1.17 0.09
N LEU A 69 -15.53 1.09 0.25
CA LEU A 69 -14.70 2.17 0.78
C LEU A 69 -14.15 3.07 -0.32
N LEU A 70 -14.24 2.63 -1.58
CA LEU A 70 -13.76 3.41 -2.72
C LEU A 70 -14.78 4.52 -3.05
N PRO A 71 -14.38 5.79 -2.98
CA PRO A 71 -15.22 6.89 -3.45
C PRO A 71 -15.55 6.76 -4.94
N SER A 72 -16.70 7.26 -5.33
CA SER A 72 -17.13 7.28 -6.75
C SER A 72 -16.36 8.29 -7.60
N SER A 73 -15.73 9.29 -6.96
CA SER A 73 -14.91 10.31 -7.63
C SER A 73 -13.86 10.86 -6.66
N TYR A 74 -12.79 11.36 -7.22
CA TYR A 74 -11.68 11.97 -6.49
C TYR A 74 -11.44 13.38 -7.05
N PRO A 75 -11.91 14.43 -6.37
CA PRO A 75 -11.73 15.80 -6.82
C PRO A 75 -10.29 16.30 -6.68
N ASN A 76 -9.50 15.65 -5.83
CA ASN A 76 -8.15 16.06 -5.50
C ASN A 76 -7.18 14.94 -5.87
N VAL A 77 -6.26 15.22 -6.77
CA VAL A 77 -5.31 14.22 -7.30
C VAL A 77 -3.92 14.82 -7.37
N ALA A 78 -2.96 14.21 -6.67
CA ALA A 78 -1.55 14.53 -6.76
C ALA A 78 -0.82 13.48 -7.62
N THR A 79 -0.06 13.94 -8.61
CA THR A 79 0.88 13.13 -9.38
C THR A 79 2.29 13.49 -8.95
N ILE A 80 3.03 12.51 -8.47
CA ILE A 80 4.30 12.70 -7.76
C ILE A 80 5.31 11.69 -8.29
N GLY A 81 6.54 12.11 -8.53
CA GLY A 81 7.61 11.19 -8.89
C GLY A 81 7.79 10.10 -7.82
N ARG A 82 7.67 8.82 -8.23
CA ARG A 82 7.70 7.66 -7.33
C ARG A 82 8.95 7.62 -6.46
N ASP A 83 10.12 7.73 -7.07
CA ASP A 83 11.40 7.63 -6.36
C ASP A 83 11.64 8.86 -5.48
N ALA A 84 11.27 10.06 -5.94
CA ALA A 84 11.34 11.28 -5.13
C ALA A 84 10.47 11.18 -3.87
N LEU A 85 9.25 10.64 -4.01
CA LEU A 85 8.35 10.43 -2.87
C LEU A 85 8.91 9.38 -1.90
N LEU A 86 9.46 8.26 -2.40
CA LEU A 86 10.06 7.23 -1.55
C LEU A 86 11.28 7.76 -0.78
N ASP A 87 12.13 8.53 -1.44
CA ASP A 87 13.32 9.10 -0.80
C ASP A 87 12.96 10.15 0.26
N ALA A 88 12.00 11.03 -0.02
CA ALA A 88 11.47 11.97 0.96
C ALA A 88 10.84 11.25 2.16
N LEU A 89 10.02 10.22 1.91
CA LEU A 89 9.43 9.40 2.97
C LEU A 89 10.50 8.71 3.83
N ARG A 90 11.55 8.16 3.24
CA ARG A 90 12.66 7.53 3.98
C ARG A 90 13.34 8.51 4.94
N ARG A 91 13.57 9.76 4.49
CA ARG A 91 14.22 10.80 5.31
C ARG A 91 13.31 11.31 6.43
N VAL A 92 12.06 11.68 6.09
CA VAL A 92 11.09 12.18 7.08
C VAL A 92 10.73 11.11 8.11
N ARG A 93 10.68 9.84 7.69
CA ARG A 93 10.41 8.70 8.57
C ARG A 93 11.45 8.50 9.67
N LEU A 94 12.68 8.97 9.50
CA LEU A 94 13.71 8.87 10.57
C LEU A 94 13.26 9.53 11.86
N LEU A 95 12.42 10.58 11.80
CA LEU A 95 11.82 11.20 12.98
C LEU A 95 10.50 10.54 13.40
N ALA A 96 9.83 9.85 12.50
CA ALA A 96 8.57 9.14 12.77
C ALA A 96 8.80 7.72 13.35
N GLN A 97 9.89 7.48 14.06
CA GLN A 97 10.24 6.18 14.61
C GLN A 97 9.19 5.70 15.63
N GLY A 98 8.82 4.41 15.52
CA GLY A 98 7.87 3.77 16.44
C GLY A 98 6.44 3.66 15.91
N GLY A 99 6.15 4.04 14.65
CA GLY A 99 4.84 3.83 14.01
C GLY A 99 3.70 4.71 14.53
N ALA A 100 3.95 5.51 15.58
CA ALA A 100 2.93 6.37 16.21
C ALA A 100 2.84 7.76 15.56
N THR A 101 3.92 8.24 14.93
CA THR A 101 3.97 9.57 14.33
C THR A 101 3.58 9.50 12.85
N PRO A 102 2.47 10.12 12.44
CA PRO A 102 2.09 10.16 11.04
C PRO A 102 2.99 11.11 10.24
N VAL A 103 3.15 10.82 8.96
CA VAL A 103 3.68 11.78 7.99
C VAL A 103 2.51 12.58 7.42
N ARG A 104 2.62 13.91 7.47
CA ARG A 104 1.69 14.86 6.87
C ARG A 104 2.15 15.17 5.45
N LEU A 105 1.23 15.18 4.51
CA LEU A 105 1.41 15.61 3.14
C LEU A 105 0.57 16.87 2.95
N GLN A 106 1.22 18.01 2.79
CA GLN A 106 0.55 19.23 2.36
C GLN A 106 0.61 19.28 0.84
N LEU A 107 -0.56 19.15 0.22
CA LEU A 107 -0.74 19.11 -1.23
C LEU A 107 -0.98 20.51 -1.75
N GLU A 108 -0.05 20.99 -2.59
CA GLU A 108 -0.08 22.29 -3.23
C GLU A 108 -0.01 22.11 -4.77
N PRO A 109 -0.41 23.11 -5.57
CA PRO A 109 -0.55 22.93 -7.02
C PRO A 109 0.68 22.41 -7.76
N ASP A 110 1.88 22.77 -7.30
CA ASP A 110 3.15 22.47 -7.98
C ASP A 110 4.13 21.66 -7.11
N HIS A 111 3.77 21.37 -5.85
CA HIS A 111 4.63 20.63 -4.94
C HIS A 111 3.86 19.92 -3.83
N VAL A 112 4.53 19.00 -3.16
CA VAL A 112 4.07 18.36 -1.93
C VAL A 112 5.11 18.57 -0.84
N ILE A 113 4.66 19.03 0.36
CA ILE A 113 5.51 19.11 1.54
C ILE A 113 5.19 17.91 2.43
N LEU A 114 6.20 17.06 2.64
CA LEU A 114 6.14 15.98 3.61
C LEU A 114 6.68 16.48 4.95
N SER A 115 5.96 16.28 6.03
CA SER A 115 6.47 16.62 7.36
C SER A 115 6.11 15.57 8.42
N ALA A 116 7.00 15.42 9.41
CA ALA A 116 6.76 14.65 10.62
C ALA A 116 7.18 15.49 11.83
N ILE A 117 6.31 15.54 12.83
CA ILE A 117 6.53 16.30 14.06
C ILE A 117 6.51 15.32 15.23
N THR A 118 7.59 15.31 16.00
CA THR A 118 7.72 14.51 17.22
C THR A 118 8.08 15.40 18.38
N THR A 119 7.29 15.39 19.43
CA THR A 119 7.36 16.33 20.56
C THR A 119 8.76 16.41 21.20
N ASP A 120 9.47 15.27 21.28
CA ASP A 120 10.74 15.19 22.01
C ASP A 120 11.98 15.20 21.11
N VAL A 121 11.80 15.09 19.78
CA VAL A 121 12.92 14.95 18.82
C VAL A 121 13.01 16.15 17.87
N GLY A 122 11.87 16.72 17.48
CA GLY A 122 11.81 17.88 16.57
C GLY A 122 10.91 17.66 15.37
N GLU A 123 11.17 18.42 14.32
CA GLU A 123 10.42 18.41 13.07
C GLU A 123 11.36 18.10 11.90
N ALA A 124 10.89 17.26 10.97
CA ALA A 124 11.48 17.09 9.65
C ALA A 124 10.46 17.54 8.61
N SER A 125 10.95 18.26 7.61
CA SER A 125 10.13 18.71 6.48
C SER A 125 10.92 18.60 5.20
N GLU A 126 10.29 18.09 4.15
CA GLU A 126 10.83 18.02 2.80
C GLU A 126 9.80 18.44 1.78
N GLN A 127 10.24 19.21 0.79
CA GLN A 127 9.43 19.59 -0.36
C GLN A 127 9.91 18.83 -1.59
N ILE A 128 8.96 18.29 -2.34
CA ILE A 128 9.19 17.61 -3.62
C ILE A 128 8.25 18.17 -4.67
N ASP A 129 8.71 18.18 -5.92
CA ASP A 129 7.89 18.62 -7.06
C ASP A 129 6.74 17.64 -7.29
N ALA A 130 5.57 18.18 -7.59
CA ALA A 130 4.37 17.43 -7.89
C ALA A 130 3.44 18.24 -8.78
N SER A 131 2.47 17.58 -9.40
CA SER A 131 1.32 18.23 -10.03
C SER A 131 0.08 17.88 -9.20
N PHE A 132 -0.60 18.86 -8.66
CA PHE A 132 -1.80 18.64 -7.88
C PHE A 132 -3.00 19.36 -8.49
N GLU A 133 -4.04 18.59 -8.77
CA GLU A 133 -5.34 19.07 -9.22
C GLU A 133 -6.31 18.99 -8.05
N GLY A 134 -6.89 20.11 -7.66
CA GLY A 134 -7.84 20.21 -6.56
C GLY A 134 -7.58 21.42 -5.64
N GLU A 135 -8.20 21.39 -4.47
CA GLU A 135 -8.02 22.43 -3.45
C GLU A 135 -6.86 22.08 -2.50
N PRO A 136 -5.92 22.99 -2.23
CA PRO A 136 -4.82 22.77 -1.30
C PRO A 136 -5.31 22.16 0.02
N MET A 137 -4.65 21.11 0.47
CA MET A 137 -5.05 20.39 1.68
C MET A 137 -3.90 19.69 2.35
N THR A 138 -4.07 19.37 3.64
CA THR A 138 -3.15 18.50 4.36
C THR A 138 -3.84 17.18 4.69
N VAL A 139 -3.19 16.08 4.33
CA VAL A 139 -3.61 14.72 4.68
C VAL A 139 -2.46 14.01 5.37
N ALA A 140 -2.75 13.14 6.33
CA ALA A 140 -1.71 12.43 7.08
C ALA A 140 -1.90 10.92 6.98
N PHE A 141 -0.78 10.21 6.88
CA PHE A 141 -0.77 8.75 6.77
C PHE A 141 0.26 8.12 7.70
N ASN A 142 0.07 6.84 7.98
CA ASN A 142 1.13 6.02 8.54
C ASN A 142 2.27 5.92 7.50
N PRO A 143 3.52 6.32 7.86
CA PRO A 143 4.63 6.37 6.91
C PRO A 143 4.99 4.99 6.33
N ASP A 144 4.85 3.92 7.11
CA ASP A 144 5.17 2.57 6.67
C ASP A 144 4.18 2.07 5.62
N TYR A 145 2.89 2.36 5.83
CA TYR A 145 1.86 1.99 4.87
C TYR A 145 1.96 2.82 3.59
N LEU A 146 2.20 4.12 3.72
CA LEU A 146 2.36 4.97 2.54
C LEU A 146 3.58 4.52 1.73
N ALA A 147 4.73 4.30 2.37
CA ALA A 147 5.93 3.83 1.70
C ALA A 147 5.73 2.48 1.02
N ALA A 148 5.08 1.50 1.69
CA ALA A 148 4.78 0.20 1.10
C ALA A 148 3.86 0.31 -0.13
N GLY A 149 2.88 1.23 -0.08
CA GLY A 149 2.00 1.49 -1.23
C GLY A 149 2.74 2.09 -2.42
N VAL A 150 3.61 3.09 -2.16
CA VAL A 150 4.40 3.76 -3.22
C VAL A 150 5.46 2.82 -3.80
N ASP A 151 6.10 2.00 -2.96
CA ASP A 151 7.11 1.03 -3.42
C ASP A 151 6.56 0.00 -4.40
N ALA A 152 5.29 -0.38 -4.22
CA ALA A 152 4.61 -1.34 -5.08
C ALA A 152 3.96 -0.72 -6.34
N VAL A 153 4.10 0.58 -6.55
CA VAL A 153 3.63 1.25 -7.77
C VAL A 153 4.55 0.88 -8.94
N ASP A 154 3.94 0.49 -10.06
CA ASP A 154 4.65 0.33 -11.33
C ASP A 154 4.77 1.68 -12.04
N GLY A 155 5.91 1.91 -12.72
CA GLY A 155 6.21 3.16 -13.41
C GLY A 155 6.90 4.20 -12.52
N ASP A 156 7.13 5.38 -13.11
CA ASP A 156 7.96 6.44 -12.51
C ASP A 156 7.13 7.46 -11.70
N GLU A 157 5.81 7.44 -11.83
CA GLU A 157 4.91 8.39 -11.18
C GLU A 157 3.82 7.69 -10.37
N ALA A 158 3.64 8.13 -9.13
CA ALA A 158 2.58 7.73 -8.23
C ALA A 158 1.44 8.75 -8.27
N ARG A 159 0.21 8.28 -8.43
CA ARG A 159 -1.00 9.08 -8.41
C ARG A 159 -1.75 8.86 -7.11
N LEU A 160 -1.75 9.86 -6.24
CA LEU A 160 -2.48 9.86 -4.98
C LEU A 160 -3.81 10.64 -5.15
N ALA A 161 -4.90 9.91 -5.05
CA ALA A 161 -6.25 10.46 -5.22
C ALA A 161 -6.96 10.53 -3.86
N VAL A 162 -7.45 11.72 -3.50
CA VAL A 162 -8.03 12.04 -2.19
C VAL A 162 -9.38 12.74 -2.36
N VAL A 163 -10.34 12.45 -1.50
CA VAL A 163 -11.61 13.20 -1.45
C VAL A 163 -11.50 14.33 -0.42
N ASP A 164 -11.13 13.98 0.79
CA ASP A 164 -10.89 14.88 1.90
C ASP A 164 -9.91 14.23 2.92
N PRO A 165 -9.39 14.98 3.91
CA PRO A 165 -8.39 14.48 4.85
C PRO A 165 -8.85 13.32 5.75
N MET A 166 -10.14 12.98 5.73
CA MET A 166 -10.74 11.97 6.63
C MET A 166 -11.20 10.71 5.92
N LYS A 167 -11.29 10.75 4.59
CA LYS A 167 -11.73 9.61 3.77
C LYS A 167 -10.56 8.83 3.20
N PRO A 168 -10.77 7.55 2.87
CA PRO A 168 -9.74 6.74 2.24
C PRO A 168 -9.15 7.41 1.00
N ALA A 169 -7.83 7.39 0.91
CA ALA A 169 -7.10 7.77 -0.30
C ALA A 169 -6.83 6.53 -1.15
N VAL A 170 -6.66 6.73 -2.45
CA VAL A 170 -6.26 5.68 -3.38
C VAL A 170 -4.94 6.07 -4.04
N LEU A 171 -4.00 5.12 -4.03
CA LEU A 171 -2.73 5.24 -4.71
C LEU A 171 -2.68 4.27 -5.90
N ARG A 172 -2.19 4.75 -7.04
CA ARG A 172 -1.97 3.99 -8.27
C ARG A 172 -0.69 4.44 -8.96
N GLY A 173 -0.21 3.68 -9.93
CA GLY A 173 0.76 4.16 -10.92
C GLY A 173 0.05 5.01 -11.97
N LEU A 174 0.70 6.04 -12.48
CA LEU A 174 0.17 6.80 -13.60
C LEU A 174 0.18 5.93 -14.86
N GLY A 175 -1.02 5.70 -15.45
CA GLY A 175 -1.17 4.79 -16.60
C GLY A 175 -1.19 3.30 -16.26
N HIS A 176 -1.19 2.93 -14.98
CA HIS A 176 -1.20 1.55 -14.47
C HIS A 176 -2.42 1.31 -13.58
N ASP A 177 -3.55 0.94 -14.18
CA ASP A 177 -4.82 0.77 -13.46
C ASP A 177 -4.96 -0.59 -12.76
N GLU A 178 -4.10 -1.56 -13.07
CA GLU A 178 -4.07 -2.90 -12.50
C GLU A 178 -3.65 -2.92 -11.02
N TYR A 179 -2.94 -1.88 -10.56
CA TYR A 179 -2.58 -1.71 -9.16
C TYR A 179 -3.47 -0.69 -8.47
N LEU A 180 -4.07 -1.08 -7.36
CA LEU A 180 -4.85 -0.21 -6.48
C LEU A 180 -4.42 -0.41 -5.04
N TYR A 181 -4.02 0.66 -4.38
CA TYR A 181 -3.72 0.66 -2.95
C TYR A 181 -4.63 1.63 -2.21
N LEU A 182 -5.48 1.09 -1.34
CA LEU A 182 -6.38 1.87 -0.49
C LEU A 182 -5.66 2.20 0.82
N LEU A 183 -5.57 3.48 1.16
CA LEU A 183 -4.86 3.97 2.33
C LEU A 183 -5.78 4.81 3.21
N MET A 184 -5.92 4.42 4.48
CA MET A 184 -6.70 5.18 5.45
C MET A 184 -5.87 6.33 6.02
N PRO A 185 -6.37 7.57 5.98
CA PRO A 185 -5.69 8.68 6.64
C PRO A 185 -5.69 8.53 8.15
N VAL A 186 -4.69 9.12 8.79
CA VAL A 186 -4.58 9.24 10.24
C VAL A 186 -5.07 10.62 10.65
N ARG A 187 -5.91 10.68 11.67
CA ARG A 187 -6.34 11.96 12.24
C ARG A 187 -5.15 12.61 12.94
N VAL A 188 -4.85 13.82 12.52
CA VAL A 188 -3.87 14.69 13.20
C VAL A 188 -4.60 15.87 13.83
N PRO A 189 -4.22 16.26 15.04
CA PRO A 189 -4.80 17.44 15.70
C PRO A 189 -4.46 18.72 14.95
#